data_525240d6ebf4393b37235f249c0e71c3
#
_entry.id   525240d6ebf4393b37235f249c0e71c3
#
_cell.length_a   1.000
_cell.length_b   1.000
_cell.length_c   1.000
_cell.angle_alpha   90.00
_cell.angle_beta   90.00
_cell.angle_gamma   90.00
#
_symmetry.space_group_name_H-M   'P 1'
#
loop_
_entity.id
_entity.type
_entity.pdbx_description
1 polymer ?
#
loop_
_entity_poly.entity_id
_entity_poly.type
_entity_poly.pdbx_seq_one_letter_code
_entity_poly.pdbx_strand_id
1 'polypeptide(L)'
;KKLKKISIMELSRDGQSTIGPKTNIDCDCLGIAGGWTPAVHLFTQSGGKLKFRETDQVFIPNNYPSEQISIGSCNGDFELEEIIRNTSNNIKSFLQIDKTEYDNLSIVNSKEKNKKNIWLLPSDKVIGKTKPFVDYQNDATAKDIKLALREGFRSIEHVKRYTTTGMGTDQGKLGNMHALGIIADTAKVKMGELGTTTFRPPYTPLTFGTIVGRNVGEYFDVFRRTPMNDWHLENNAKFENVGQWKRAWYYPKNNETMHEAVQRESLAARKSVGILDASTLGKIDIQ
;
A
#
# COMPACT_ATOMS: atom_id res chain seq x y z
N LYS A 1 -7.44 19.80 -8.46
CA LYS A 1 -8.50 20.05 -9.47
C LYS A 1 -9.71 19.20 -9.11
N LYS A 2 -10.93 19.73 -9.22
CA LYS A 2 -12.17 19.01 -8.97
C LYS A 2 -12.66 18.35 -10.25
N LEU A 3 -13.21 17.12 -10.15
CA LEU A 3 -13.91 16.47 -11.26
C LEU A 3 -15.13 17.33 -11.64
N LYS A 4 -15.39 17.46 -12.93
CA LYS A 4 -16.54 18.22 -13.45
C LYS A 4 -17.42 17.40 -14.39
N LYS A 5 -16.82 16.45 -15.11
CA LYS A 5 -17.51 15.54 -16.01
C LYS A 5 -16.69 14.30 -16.32
N ILE A 6 -17.37 13.27 -16.72
CA ILE A 6 -16.80 12.05 -17.30
C ILE A 6 -17.32 11.89 -18.74
N SER A 7 -16.57 11.13 -19.55
CA SER A 7 -16.99 10.73 -20.88
C SER A 7 -17.08 9.22 -20.92
N ILE A 8 -18.21 8.70 -21.38
CA ILE A 8 -18.43 7.26 -21.58
C ILE A 8 -18.57 6.95 -23.06
N MET A 9 -18.12 5.77 -23.44
CA MET A 9 -18.25 5.23 -24.80
C MET A 9 -18.55 3.74 -24.71
N GLU A 10 -19.19 3.19 -25.74
CA GLU A 10 -19.35 1.76 -25.87
C GLU A 10 -18.00 1.09 -26.10
N LEU A 11 -17.82 -0.08 -25.51
CA LEU A 11 -16.60 -0.88 -25.65
C LEU A 11 -16.80 -1.93 -26.74
N SER A 12 -15.81 -2.11 -27.61
CA SER A 12 -15.80 -3.19 -28.59
C SER A 12 -15.86 -4.58 -27.92
N ARG A 13 -16.38 -5.59 -28.61
CA ARG A 13 -16.53 -6.96 -28.05
C ARG A 13 -15.21 -7.57 -27.59
N ASP A 14 -14.10 -7.22 -28.24
CA ASP A 14 -12.75 -7.67 -27.87
C ASP A 14 -12.13 -6.87 -26.71
N GLY A 15 -12.78 -5.74 -26.32
CA GLY A 15 -12.29 -4.87 -25.23
C GLY A 15 -11.08 -4.01 -25.62
N GLN A 16 -10.68 -3.97 -26.89
CA GLN A 16 -9.45 -3.30 -27.34
C GLN A 16 -9.69 -1.87 -27.86
N SER A 17 -10.92 -1.53 -28.17
CA SER A 17 -11.28 -0.20 -28.71
C SER A 17 -12.61 0.29 -28.17
N THR A 18 -12.86 1.57 -28.34
CA THR A 18 -14.17 2.18 -28.10
C THR A 18 -14.89 2.39 -29.43
N ILE A 19 -16.22 2.22 -29.41
CA ILE A 19 -17.09 2.39 -30.59
C ILE A 19 -18.21 3.40 -30.29
N GLY A 20 -18.74 3.99 -31.34
CA GLY A 20 -19.84 4.94 -31.23
C GLY A 20 -19.46 6.32 -30.67
N PRO A 21 -20.45 7.16 -30.45
CA PRO A 21 -20.26 8.54 -30.00
C PRO A 21 -19.92 8.61 -28.52
N LYS A 22 -19.17 9.63 -28.18
CA LYS A 22 -18.80 9.96 -26.79
C LYS A 22 -19.98 10.67 -26.11
N THR A 23 -20.48 10.12 -25.02
CA THR A 23 -21.48 10.75 -24.15
C THR A 23 -20.80 11.37 -22.95
N ASN A 24 -21.07 12.65 -22.69
CA ASN A 24 -20.55 13.36 -21.53
C ASN A 24 -21.61 13.41 -20.42
N ILE A 25 -21.18 13.11 -19.20
CA ILE A 25 -22.01 13.15 -17.99
C ILE A 25 -21.34 14.12 -17.01
N ASP A 26 -22.06 15.15 -16.61
CA ASP A 26 -21.59 16.08 -15.60
C ASP A 26 -21.68 15.43 -14.21
N CYS A 27 -20.55 15.43 -13.48
CA CYS A 27 -20.47 14.86 -12.14
C CYS A 27 -19.27 15.46 -11.40
N ASP A 28 -19.35 15.45 -10.07
CA ASP A 28 -18.28 15.88 -9.19
C ASP A 28 -17.64 14.72 -8.43
N CYS A 29 -18.22 13.53 -8.53
CA CYS A 29 -17.71 12.29 -7.96
C CYS A 29 -17.94 11.13 -8.93
N LEU A 30 -16.98 10.21 -9.02
CA LEU A 30 -17.07 8.97 -9.80
C LEU A 30 -16.72 7.79 -8.90
N GLY A 31 -17.69 6.91 -8.65
CA GLY A 31 -17.46 5.62 -8.00
C GLY A 31 -16.97 4.59 -9.03
N ILE A 32 -15.86 3.90 -8.71
CA ILE A 32 -15.27 2.88 -9.57
C ILE A 32 -15.24 1.55 -8.81
N ALA A 33 -15.81 0.50 -9.41
CA ALA A 33 -15.71 -0.88 -8.93
C ALA A 33 -15.06 -1.73 -10.02
N GLY A 34 -13.79 -2.09 -9.84
CA GLY A 34 -12.97 -2.79 -10.84
C GLY A 34 -13.07 -4.31 -10.79
N GLY A 35 -13.81 -4.88 -9.83
CA GLY A 35 -13.94 -6.32 -9.60
C GLY A 35 -13.29 -6.77 -8.29
N TRP A 36 -13.18 -8.08 -8.13
CA TRP A 36 -12.69 -8.73 -6.92
C TRP A 36 -11.46 -9.59 -7.23
N THR A 37 -10.55 -9.67 -6.28
CA THR A 37 -9.43 -10.61 -6.31
C THR A 37 -9.32 -11.33 -4.98
N PRO A 38 -8.97 -12.63 -4.96
CA PRO A 38 -8.79 -13.37 -3.72
C PRO A 38 -7.77 -12.75 -2.79
N ALA A 39 -8.07 -12.72 -1.49
CA ALA A 39 -7.15 -12.26 -0.44
C ALA A 39 -6.18 -13.38 -0.06
N VAL A 40 -5.14 -13.56 -0.86
CA VAL A 40 -4.20 -14.70 -0.77
C VAL A 40 -2.96 -14.43 0.08
N HIS A 41 -2.91 -13.32 0.82
CA HIS A 41 -1.70 -12.89 1.53
C HIS A 41 -1.23 -13.88 2.60
N LEU A 42 -2.13 -14.42 3.44
CA LEU A 42 -1.76 -15.39 4.47
C LEU A 42 -1.23 -16.67 3.84
N PHE A 43 -1.88 -17.14 2.76
CA PHE A 43 -1.45 -18.31 2.03
C PHE A 43 -0.05 -18.13 1.42
N THR A 44 0.23 -17.00 0.77
CA THR A 44 1.54 -16.74 0.17
C THR A 44 2.63 -16.48 1.21
N GLN A 45 2.29 -15.86 2.34
CA GLN A 45 3.22 -15.64 3.45
C GLN A 45 3.63 -16.95 4.13
N SER A 46 2.78 -17.96 4.13
CA SER A 46 3.13 -19.32 4.59
C SER A 46 3.97 -20.13 3.58
N GLY A 47 4.31 -19.56 2.43
CA GLY A 47 5.08 -20.21 1.38
C GLY A 47 4.24 -20.90 0.30
N GLY A 48 2.92 -20.76 0.35
CA GLY A 48 1.99 -21.32 -0.64
C GLY A 48 2.20 -20.74 -2.05
N LYS A 49 1.95 -21.56 -3.05
CA LYS A 49 2.08 -21.16 -4.46
C LYS A 49 0.70 -20.95 -5.08
N LEU A 50 0.59 -19.89 -5.84
CA LEU A 50 -0.64 -19.54 -6.53
C LEU A 50 -0.63 -20.10 -7.95
N LYS A 51 -1.85 -20.32 -8.50
CA LYS A 51 -2.08 -20.53 -9.93
C LYS A 51 -3.08 -19.49 -10.45
N PHE A 52 -2.93 -19.11 -11.69
CA PHE A 52 -3.87 -18.25 -12.38
C PHE A 52 -5.05 -19.08 -12.91
N ARG A 53 -6.27 -18.62 -12.64
CA ARG A 53 -7.51 -19.23 -13.16
C ARG A 53 -8.06 -18.35 -14.27
N GLU A 54 -8.05 -18.89 -15.50
CA GLU A 54 -8.39 -18.14 -16.71
C GLU A 54 -9.89 -17.74 -16.79
N THR A 55 -10.77 -18.54 -16.17
CA THR A 55 -12.23 -18.33 -16.26
C THR A 55 -12.69 -17.01 -15.67
N ASP A 56 -12.08 -16.58 -14.59
CA ASP A 56 -12.38 -15.35 -13.87
C ASP A 56 -11.14 -14.44 -13.70
N GLN A 57 -10.03 -14.86 -14.27
CA GLN A 57 -8.78 -14.10 -14.35
C GLN A 57 -8.25 -13.65 -13.00
N VAL A 58 -8.20 -14.57 -12.04
CA VAL A 58 -7.68 -14.34 -10.69
C VAL A 58 -6.61 -15.37 -10.31
N PHE A 59 -5.75 -14.99 -9.37
CA PHE A 59 -4.82 -15.92 -8.74
C PHE A 59 -5.48 -16.57 -7.53
N ILE A 60 -5.41 -17.90 -7.47
CA ILE A 60 -5.98 -18.71 -6.40
C ILE A 60 -4.92 -19.60 -5.75
N PRO A 61 -5.12 -20.04 -4.50
CA PRO A 61 -4.27 -21.03 -3.86
C PRO A 61 -4.13 -22.31 -4.67
N ASN A 62 -2.93 -22.88 -4.73
CA ASN A 62 -2.66 -24.14 -5.45
C ASN A 62 -1.86 -25.14 -4.61
N ASN A 63 -0.58 -24.90 -4.36
CA ASN A 63 0.26 -25.81 -3.57
C ASN A 63 0.33 -25.35 -2.14
N TYR A 64 -0.26 -26.14 -1.24
CA TYR A 64 -0.29 -25.85 0.19
C TYR A 64 1.01 -26.35 0.85
N PRO A 65 1.76 -25.48 1.55
CA PRO A 65 3.05 -25.85 2.15
C PRO A 65 2.91 -26.61 3.48
N SER A 66 1.74 -26.62 4.06
CA SER A 66 1.44 -27.24 5.36
C SER A 66 -0.03 -27.61 5.47
N GLU A 67 -0.44 -28.15 6.60
CA GLU A 67 -1.85 -28.46 6.93
C GLU A 67 -2.65 -27.18 7.11
N GLN A 68 -3.06 -26.59 6.01
CA GLN A 68 -3.92 -25.42 5.93
C GLN A 68 -4.89 -25.56 4.77
N ILE A 69 -6.03 -24.90 4.84
CA ILE A 69 -6.99 -24.79 3.76
C ILE A 69 -7.37 -23.33 3.56
N SER A 70 -7.62 -22.95 2.33
CA SER A 70 -8.22 -21.66 1.96
C SER A 70 -9.65 -21.93 1.53
N ILE A 71 -10.60 -21.17 2.09
CA ILE A 71 -12.03 -21.36 1.84
C ILE A 71 -12.69 -20.01 1.51
N GLY A 72 -13.80 -20.05 0.78
CA GLY A 72 -14.54 -18.85 0.41
C GLY A 72 -13.80 -17.98 -0.60
N SER A 73 -13.98 -16.67 -0.54
CA SER A 73 -13.44 -15.74 -1.53
C SER A 73 -11.91 -15.68 -1.58
N CYS A 74 -11.20 -16.03 -0.51
CA CYS A 74 -9.75 -16.15 -0.55
C CYS A 74 -9.27 -17.40 -1.35
N ASN A 75 -10.15 -18.36 -1.59
CA ASN A 75 -9.94 -19.49 -2.49
C ASN A 75 -10.47 -19.22 -3.91
N GLY A 76 -11.07 -18.06 -4.14
CA GLY A 76 -11.67 -17.66 -5.41
C GLY A 76 -13.11 -18.11 -5.59
N ASP A 77 -13.80 -18.50 -4.52
CA ASP A 77 -15.25 -18.75 -4.55
C ASP A 77 -15.96 -17.42 -4.32
N PHE A 78 -16.70 -16.91 -5.31
CA PHE A 78 -17.34 -15.58 -5.21
C PHE A 78 -18.87 -15.67 -5.09
N GLU A 79 -19.47 -16.79 -5.49
CA GLU A 79 -20.91 -17.02 -5.36
C GLU A 79 -21.22 -17.54 -3.95
N LEU A 80 -22.22 -16.95 -3.28
CA LEU A 80 -22.51 -17.27 -1.89
C LEU A 80 -22.85 -18.76 -1.66
N GLU A 81 -23.57 -19.37 -2.59
CA GLU A 81 -23.86 -20.82 -2.52
C GLU A 81 -22.58 -21.66 -2.61
N GLU A 82 -21.68 -21.33 -3.54
CA GLU A 82 -20.39 -22.01 -3.66
C GLU A 82 -19.53 -21.84 -2.40
N ILE A 83 -19.48 -20.63 -1.86
CA ILE A 83 -18.77 -20.35 -0.62
C ILE A 83 -19.25 -21.25 0.50
N ILE A 84 -20.56 -21.30 0.74
CA ILE A 84 -21.14 -22.09 1.84
C ILE A 84 -20.91 -23.57 1.60
N ARG A 85 -21.24 -24.07 0.40
CA ARG A 85 -21.09 -25.48 0.05
C ARG A 85 -19.63 -25.95 0.16
N ASN A 86 -18.70 -25.21 -0.45
CA ASN A 86 -17.29 -25.57 -0.45
C ASN A 86 -16.68 -25.45 0.96
N THR A 87 -17.09 -24.44 1.73
CA THR A 87 -16.68 -24.28 3.12
C THR A 87 -17.14 -25.47 3.96
N SER A 88 -18.43 -25.85 3.87
CA SER A 88 -18.98 -27.00 4.59
C SER A 88 -18.22 -28.27 4.25
N ASN A 89 -18.01 -28.56 2.96
CA ASN A 89 -17.31 -29.76 2.53
C ASN A 89 -15.85 -29.80 2.98
N ASN A 90 -15.14 -28.70 2.89
CA ASN A 90 -13.74 -28.61 3.32
C ASN A 90 -13.61 -28.79 4.85
N ILE A 91 -14.51 -28.16 5.64
CA ILE A 91 -14.51 -28.31 7.10
C ILE A 91 -14.84 -29.76 7.51
N LYS A 92 -15.81 -30.39 6.85
CA LYS A 92 -16.13 -31.82 7.10
C LYS A 92 -14.90 -32.70 6.88
N SER A 93 -14.24 -32.53 5.74
CA SER A 93 -13.03 -33.27 5.42
C SER A 93 -11.88 -33.01 6.40
N PHE A 94 -11.68 -31.74 6.75
CA PHE A 94 -10.59 -31.34 7.65
C PHE A 94 -10.77 -31.81 9.08
N LEU A 95 -12.03 -31.75 9.60
CA LEU A 95 -12.38 -32.18 10.95
C LEU A 95 -12.82 -33.64 11.02
N GLN A 96 -12.95 -34.35 9.91
CA GLN A 96 -13.42 -35.73 9.82
C GLN A 96 -14.84 -35.92 10.43
N ILE A 97 -15.75 -34.96 10.12
CA ILE A 97 -17.15 -35.02 10.58
C ILE A 97 -18.11 -35.21 9.41
N ASP A 98 -19.23 -35.90 9.63
CA ASP A 98 -20.18 -36.31 8.59
C ASP A 98 -21.17 -35.21 8.19
N LYS A 99 -21.56 -34.34 9.11
CA LYS A 99 -22.61 -33.32 8.87
C LYS A 99 -22.29 -31.98 9.48
N THR A 100 -22.79 -30.91 8.82
CA THR A 100 -22.80 -29.54 9.35
C THR A 100 -24.23 -28.99 9.30
N GLU A 101 -24.53 -27.96 10.08
CA GLU A 101 -25.85 -27.29 10.11
C GLU A 101 -26.17 -26.62 8.76
N TYR A 102 -25.18 -26.43 7.90
CA TYR A 102 -25.30 -25.71 6.62
C TYR A 102 -25.59 -26.61 5.41
N ASP A 103 -25.71 -27.93 5.58
CA ASP A 103 -25.91 -28.90 4.50
C ASP A 103 -27.22 -28.71 3.73
N ASN A 104 -28.22 -28.10 4.34
CA ASN A 104 -29.56 -27.92 3.79
C ASN A 104 -29.88 -26.48 3.38
N LEU A 105 -28.89 -25.59 3.30
CA LEU A 105 -29.14 -24.22 2.86
C LEU A 105 -29.32 -24.17 1.34
N SER A 106 -30.50 -23.67 0.90
CA SER A 106 -30.72 -23.29 -0.48
C SER A 106 -30.59 -21.78 -0.64
N ILE A 107 -29.74 -21.36 -1.56
CA ILE A 107 -29.47 -19.94 -1.84
C ILE A 107 -29.81 -19.68 -3.29
N VAL A 108 -30.52 -18.60 -3.53
CA VAL A 108 -30.82 -18.14 -4.91
C VAL A 108 -29.64 -17.30 -5.39
N ASN A 109 -28.91 -17.83 -6.35
CA ASN A 109 -27.80 -17.12 -6.99
C ASN A 109 -28.27 -16.25 -8.15
N SER A 110 -27.70 -15.05 -8.25
CA SER A 110 -27.70 -14.29 -9.48
C SER A 110 -26.53 -14.76 -10.34
N LYS A 111 -26.78 -15.51 -11.40
CA LYS A 111 -25.72 -15.89 -12.33
C LYS A 111 -25.12 -14.65 -12.98
N GLU A 112 -23.97 -14.19 -12.50
CA GLU A 112 -23.19 -13.20 -13.23
C GLU A 112 -22.57 -13.84 -14.48
N LYS A 113 -22.76 -13.17 -15.63
CA LYS A 113 -22.12 -13.60 -16.88
C LYS A 113 -20.61 -13.38 -16.79
N ASN A 114 -19.82 -14.31 -17.36
CA ASN A 114 -18.38 -14.15 -17.51
C ASN A 114 -18.03 -12.76 -18.02
N LYS A 115 -17.35 -11.99 -17.21
CA LYS A 115 -16.87 -10.65 -17.55
C LYS A 115 -15.43 -10.74 -18.02
N LYS A 116 -15.13 -10.10 -19.15
CA LYS A 116 -13.75 -9.98 -19.61
C LYS A 116 -13.08 -8.84 -18.86
N ASN A 117 -11.99 -9.10 -18.22
CA ASN A 117 -11.21 -8.06 -17.53
C ASN A 117 -10.52 -7.13 -18.54
N ILE A 118 -10.55 -5.84 -18.25
CA ILE A 118 -9.87 -4.81 -19.03
C ILE A 118 -8.79 -4.21 -18.14
N TRP A 119 -7.54 -4.51 -18.47
CA TRP A 119 -6.40 -4.07 -17.69
C TRP A 119 -6.03 -2.61 -17.94
N LEU A 120 -6.29 -2.11 -19.14
CA LEU A 120 -6.08 -0.73 -19.53
C LEU A 120 -7.22 -0.30 -20.43
N LEU A 121 -7.95 0.73 -20.02
CA LEU A 121 -9.05 1.28 -20.83
C LEU A 121 -8.51 1.79 -22.18
N PRO A 122 -9.15 1.42 -23.29
CA PRO A 122 -8.81 1.97 -24.60
C PRO A 122 -8.99 3.49 -24.62
N SER A 123 -8.14 4.18 -25.33
CA SER A 123 -8.20 5.64 -25.46
C SER A 123 -7.77 6.06 -26.86
N ASP A 124 -8.48 7.02 -27.41
CA ASP A 124 -8.12 7.73 -28.66
C ASP A 124 -6.86 8.61 -28.51
N LYS A 125 -6.42 8.84 -27.26
CA LYS A 125 -5.24 9.62 -26.96
C LYS A 125 -4.01 8.74 -26.83
N VAL A 126 -2.89 9.21 -27.35
CA VAL A 126 -1.59 8.57 -27.14
C VAL A 126 -1.31 8.47 -25.63
N ILE A 127 -0.85 7.30 -25.17
CA ILE A 127 -0.59 7.02 -23.75
C ILE A 127 0.36 8.06 -23.10
N GLY A 128 1.23 8.68 -23.88
CA GLY A 128 2.11 9.75 -23.40
C GLY A 128 1.42 11.08 -23.08
N LYS A 129 0.18 11.28 -23.59
CA LYS A 129 -0.66 12.46 -23.32
C LYS A 129 -1.72 12.23 -22.24
N THR A 130 -1.77 11.03 -21.69
CA THR A 130 -2.66 10.63 -20.61
C THR A 130 -1.84 10.11 -19.43
N LYS A 131 -2.43 10.08 -18.24
CA LYS A 131 -1.83 9.48 -17.05
C LYS A 131 -2.73 8.35 -16.55
N PRO A 132 -2.72 7.18 -17.19
CA PRO A 132 -3.47 6.03 -16.71
C PRO A 132 -2.75 5.45 -15.49
N PHE A 133 -3.11 5.95 -14.30
CA PHE A 133 -2.54 5.51 -13.04
C PHE A 133 -2.89 4.06 -12.76
N VAL A 134 -1.90 3.31 -12.30
CA VAL A 134 -2.00 1.93 -11.84
C VAL A 134 -1.80 1.86 -10.33
N ASP A 135 -0.84 2.62 -9.81
CA ASP A 135 -0.59 2.79 -8.38
C ASP A 135 -0.79 4.26 -8.00
N TYR A 136 -1.81 4.52 -7.18
CA TYR A 136 -2.16 5.88 -6.75
C TYR A 136 -1.28 6.40 -5.61
N GLN A 137 -0.63 5.52 -4.85
CA GLN A 137 0.23 5.93 -3.73
C GLN A 137 1.60 6.40 -4.22
N ASN A 138 2.10 5.78 -5.29
CA ASN A 138 3.41 6.10 -5.87
C ASN A 138 3.31 6.77 -7.25
N ASP A 139 2.12 7.18 -7.66
CA ASP A 139 1.86 7.81 -8.96
C ASP A 139 2.39 7.01 -10.17
N ALA A 140 2.52 5.68 -10.03
CA ALA A 140 2.96 4.83 -11.12
C ALA A 140 1.86 4.64 -12.17
N THR A 141 2.22 4.81 -13.43
CA THR A 141 1.30 4.76 -14.57
C THR A 141 1.57 3.55 -15.47
N ALA A 142 0.62 3.20 -16.34
CA ALA A 142 0.84 2.20 -17.38
C ALA A 142 2.02 2.55 -18.30
N LYS A 143 2.34 3.84 -18.48
CA LYS A 143 3.51 4.28 -19.24
C LYS A 143 4.81 3.85 -18.57
N ASP A 144 4.89 3.95 -17.23
CA ASP A 144 6.08 3.57 -16.48
C ASP A 144 6.31 2.06 -16.54
N ILE A 145 5.24 1.27 -16.46
CA ILE A 145 5.29 -0.18 -16.64
C ILE A 145 5.79 -0.54 -18.05
N LYS A 146 5.25 0.10 -19.11
CA LYS A 146 5.70 -0.13 -20.48
C LYS A 146 7.15 0.32 -20.70
N LEU A 147 7.58 1.38 -20.02
CA LEU A 147 8.97 1.82 -20.02
C LEU A 147 9.88 0.76 -19.41
N ALA A 148 9.54 0.23 -18.22
CA ALA A 148 10.31 -0.81 -17.57
C ALA A 148 10.51 -2.04 -18.49
N LEU A 149 9.45 -2.46 -19.18
CA LEU A 149 9.54 -3.57 -20.15
C LEU A 149 10.44 -3.24 -21.33
N ARG A 150 10.40 -2.02 -21.85
CA ARG A 150 11.28 -1.55 -22.93
C ARG A 150 12.74 -1.51 -22.49
N GLU A 151 13.02 -1.15 -21.24
CA GLU A 151 14.36 -1.19 -20.63
C GLU A 151 14.85 -2.62 -20.31
N GLY A 152 14.04 -3.65 -20.60
CA GLY A 152 14.45 -5.05 -20.53
C GLY A 152 14.00 -5.79 -19.26
N PHE A 153 13.31 -5.15 -18.34
CA PHE A 153 12.78 -5.82 -17.16
C PHE A 153 11.67 -6.80 -17.55
N ARG A 154 11.74 -8.04 -17.10
CA ARG A 154 10.77 -9.11 -17.41
C ARG A 154 10.07 -9.65 -16.17
N SER A 155 10.80 -9.75 -15.06
CA SER A 155 10.24 -10.21 -13.79
C SER A 155 9.33 -9.14 -13.19
N ILE A 156 8.14 -9.55 -12.71
CA ILE A 156 7.22 -8.67 -12.00
C ILE A 156 7.88 -7.98 -10.80
N GLU A 157 8.75 -8.67 -10.08
CA GLU A 157 9.47 -8.12 -8.93
C GLU A 157 10.48 -7.03 -9.33
N HIS A 158 11.08 -7.13 -10.51
CA HIS A 158 11.96 -6.08 -11.04
C HIS A 158 11.16 -4.89 -11.57
N VAL A 159 10.07 -5.13 -12.32
CA VAL A 159 9.17 -4.07 -12.77
C VAL A 159 8.60 -3.30 -11.57
N LYS A 160 8.18 -4.00 -10.51
CA LYS A 160 7.73 -3.40 -9.25
C LYS A 160 8.78 -2.45 -8.66
N ARG A 161 10.04 -2.87 -8.56
CA ARG A 161 11.12 -2.03 -8.00
C ARG A 161 11.49 -0.87 -8.90
N TYR A 162 11.47 -1.06 -10.20
CA TYR A 162 11.78 -0.02 -11.16
C TYR A 162 10.71 1.10 -11.18
N THR A 163 9.43 0.71 -11.08
CA THR A 163 8.30 1.64 -11.17
C THR A 163 7.73 2.06 -9.82
N THR A 164 8.15 1.45 -8.72
CA THR A 164 7.57 1.54 -7.38
C THR A 164 6.11 1.04 -7.28
N THR A 165 5.58 0.42 -8.32
CA THR A 165 4.21 -0.14 -8.33
C THR A 165 4.04 -1.18 -7.24
N GLY A 166 3.02 -1.01 -6.39
CA GLY A 166 2.71 -1.94 -5.28
C GLY A 166 3.70 -1.86 -4.12
N MET A 167 4.53 -0.82 -4.04
CA MET A 167 5.45 -0.59 -2.92
C MET A 167 4.89 0.33 -1.84
N GLY A 168 3.70 0.87 -2.03
CA GLY A 168 3.02 1.69 -1.02
C GLY A 168 2.48 0.85 0.14
N THR A 169 1.85 1.52 1.12
CA THR A 169 1.31 0.88 2.34
C THR A 169 0.19 -0.11 2.06
N ASP A 170 -0.51 0.02 0.92
CA ASP A 170 -1.53 -0.93 0.45
C ASP A 170 -0.93 -2.18 -0.21
N GLN A 171 0.37 -2.22 -0.43
CA GLN A 171 1.10 -3.30 -1.11
C GLN A 171 0.50 -3.69 -2.47
N GLY A 172 -0.10 -2.72 -3.16
CA GLY A 172 -0.68 -2.92 -4.49
C GLY A 172 -2.01 -3.69 -4.51
N LYS A 173 -2.78 -3.71 -3.42
CA LYS A 173 -4.12 -4.33 -3.39
C LYS A 173 -5.01 -3.89 -4.54
N LEU A 174 -4.95 -2.60 -4.90
CA LEU A 174 -5.74 -2.02 -5.99
C LEU A 174 -5.06 -2.16 -7.36
N GLY A 175 -3.73 -2.11 -7.42
CA GLY A 175 -2.99 -1.94 -8.67
C GLY A 175 -2.28 -3.18 -9.20
N ASN A 176 -1.93 -4.16 -8.37
CA ASN A 176 -1.09 -5.28 -8.78
C ASN A 176 -1.67 -6.11 -9.94
N MET A 177 -2.98 -6.40 -9.93
CA MET A 177 -3.62 -7.15 -11.01
C MET A 177 -3.62 -6.36 -12.31
N HIS A 178 -3.85 -5.05 -12.26
CA HIS A 178 -3.76 -4.19 -13.44
C HIS A 178 -2.33 -4.12 -13.98
N ALA A 179 -1.34 -4.00 -13.09
CA ALA A 179 0.07 -4.03 -13.48
C ALA A 179 0.43 -5.33 -14.21
N LEU A 180 0.05 -6.47 -13.64
CA LEU A 180 0.26 -7.79 -14.25
C LEU A 180 -0.41 -7.90 -15.62
N GLY A 181 -1.68 -7.47 -15.75
CA GLY A 181 -2.38 -7.49 -17.01
C GLY A 181 -1.72 -6.62 -18.08
N ILE A 182 -1.27 -5.41 -17.72
CA ILE A 182 -0.54 -4.52 -18.64
C ILE A 182 0.80 -5.13 -19.06
N ILE A 183 1.52 -5.79 -18.12
CA ILE A 183 2.76 -6.50 -18.42
C ILE A 183 2.49 -7.66 -19.40
N ALA A 184 1.48 -8.51 -19.10
CA ALA A 184 1.10 -9.64 -19.93
C ALA A 184 0.74 -9.22 -21.34
N ASP A 185 -0.11 -8.21 -21.47
CA ASP A 185 -0.53 -7.66 -22.78
C ASP A 185 0.63 -7.05 -23.56
N THR A 186 1.54 -6.34 -22.87
CA THR A 186 2.67 -5.68 -23.52
C THR A 186 3.77 -6.67 -23.92
N ALA A 187 4.09 -7.64 -23.05
CA ALA A 187 5.10 -8.65 -23.29
C ALA A 187 4.60 -9.85 -24.12
N LYS A 188 3.28 -9.94 -24.38
CA LYS A 188 2.63 -11.04 -25.11
C LYS A 188 2.85 -12.41 -24.44
N VAL A 189 2.75 -12.44 -23.12
CA VAL A 189 2.84 -13.64 -22.28
C VAL A 189 1.55 -13.86 -21.51
N LYS A 190 1.32 -15.06 -21.02
CA LYS A 190 0.13 -15.36 -20.19
C LYS A 190 0.32 -14.82 -18.78
N MET A 191 -0.76 -14.37 -18.17
CA MET A 191 -0.77 -13.89 -16.78
C MET A 191 -0.19 -14.90 -15.79
N GLY A 192 -0.53 -16.18 -15.96
CA GLY A 192 -0.05 -17.27 -15.11
C GLY A 192 1.47 -17.50 -15.15
N GLU A 193 2.12 -17.13 -16.25
CA GLU A 193 3.57 -17.25 -16.42
C GLU A 193 4.35 -16.14 -15.69
N LEU A 194 3.72 -14.99 -15.48
CA LEU A 194 4.34 -13.88 -14.78
C LEU A 194 4.46 -14.11 -13.26
N GLY A 195 3.56 -14.89 -12.69
CA GLY A 195 3.44 -15.02 -11.24
C GLY A 195 2.90 -13.76 -10.57
N THR A 196 3.07 -13.68 -9.26
CA THR A 196 2.64 -12.54 -8.45
C THR A 196 3.75 -12.06 -7.52
N THR A 197 3.63 -10.82 -7.04
CA THR A 197 4.46 -10.35 -5.93
C THR A 197 3.94 -10.93 -4.61
N THR A 198 4.85 -11.27 -3.69
CA THR A 198 4.47 -11.77 -2.37
C THR A 198 4.17 -10.61 -1.44
N PHE A 199 3.03 -10.68 -0.74
CA PHE A 199 2.68 -9.72 0.30
C PHE A 199 3.56 -9.93 1.53
N ARG A 200 3.94 -8.84 2.18
CA ARG A 200 4.74 -8.84 3.42
C ARG A 200 3.86 -8.54 4.63
N PRO A 201 4.11 -9.18 5.79
CA PRO A 201 3.47 -8.77 7.04
C PRO A 201 3.91 -7.35 7.45
N PRO A 202 3.01 -6.53 8.02
CA PRO A 202 1.57 -6.69 8.10
C PRO A 202 0.89 -6.36 6.76
N TYR A 203 -0.08 -7.17 6.35
CA TYR A 203 -0.83 -6.92 5.11
C TYR A 203 -1.72 -5.67 5.19
N THR A 204 -2.37 -5.47 6.33
CA THR A 204 -3.07 -4.23 6.65
C THR A 204 -2.08 -3.28 7.34
N PRO A 205 -1.95 -2.03 6.89
CA PRO A 205 -1.05 -1.07 7.52
C PRO A 205 -1.36 -0.90 9.00
N LEU A 206 -0.33 -1.02 9.84
CA LEU A 206 -0.41 -0.86 11.28
C LEU A 206 0.46 0.31 11.72
N THR A 207 -0.01 1.07 12.69
CA THR A 207 0.80 2.09 13.36
C THR A 207 1.71 1.44 14.42
N PHE A 208 2.83 2.06 14.72
CA PHE A 208 3.70 1.61 15.81
C PHE A 208 2.96 1.55 17.15
N GLY A 209 2.04 2.50 17.41
CA GLY A 209 1.22 2.48 18.61
C GLY A 209 0.34 1.24 18.73
N THR A 210 -0.19 0.73 17.62
CA THR A 210 -0.96 -0.52 17.60
C THR A 210 -0.08 -1.73 17.94
N ILE A 211 1.16 -1.77 17.42
CA ILE A 211 2.11 -2.87 17.69
C ILE A 211 2.57 -2.87 19.15
N VAL A 212 2.86 -1.70 19.69
CA VAL A 212 3.26 -1.53 21.10
C VAL A 212 2.15 -1.88 22.07
N GLY A 213 0.89 -1.64 21.69
CA GLY A 213 -0.27 -1.87 22.54
C GLY A 213 -0.40 -0.86 23.67
N ARG A 214 -1.01 -1.28 24.79
CA ARG A 214 -1.32 -0.39 25.92
C ARG A 214 -0.20 -0.31 26.96
N ASN A 215 0.72 -1.26 26.97
CA ASN A 215 1.81 -1.34 27.94
C ASN A 215 3.00 -0.47 27.49
N VAL A 216 2.77 0.84 27.48
CA VAL A 216 3.80 1.83 27.17
C VAL A 216 4.46 2.26 28.48
N GLY A 217 5.70 1.86 28.69
CA GLY A 217 6.52 2.30 29.82
C GLY A 217 7.37 3.52 29.47
N GLU A 218 8.22 3.89 30.41
CA GLU A 218 9.14 5.04 30.27
C GLU A 218 10.09 4.94 29.06
N TYR A 219 10.38 3.73 28.60
CA TYR A 219 11.26 3.48 27.44
C TYR A 219 10.55 3.54 26.08
N PHE A 220 9.24 3.77 26.06
CA PHE A 220 8.51 3.91 24.79
C PHE A 220 8.92 5.19 24.04
N ASP A 221 9.06 6.28 24.77
CA ASP A 221 9.55 7.57 24.24
C ASP A 221 10.72 8.04 25.12
N VAL A 222 11.90 7.54 24.83
CA VAL A 222 13.10 7.79 25.62
C VAL A 222 13.60 9.20 25.41
N PHE A 223 13.75 9.94 26.50
CA PHE A 223 14.37 11.26 26.50
C PHE A 223 15.82 11.16 27.00
N ARG A 224 16.74 11.57 26.16
CA ARG A 224 18.15 11.71 26.53
C ARG A 224 18.43 13.14 27.00
N ARG A 225 19.20 13.25 28.06
CA ARG A 225 19.60 14.54 28.65
C ARG A 225 21.10 14.69 28.53
N THR A 226 21.54 15.94 28.31
CA THR A 226 22.97 16.25 28.33
C THR A 226 23.49 16.32 29.78
N PRO A 227 24.81 16.20 30.03
CA PRO A 227 25.37 16.44 31.35
C PRO A 227 25.07 17.81 31.91
N MET A 228 24.82 18.79 31.06
CA MET A 228 24.45 20.16 31.43
C MET A 228 22.96 20.42 31.67
N ASN A 229 22.13 19.36 31.56
CA ASN A 229 20.68 19.51 31.61
C ASN A 229 20.18 20.27 32.86
N ASP A 230 20.70 19.95 34.02
CA ASP A 230 20.25 20.55 35.28
C ASP A 230 20.63 22.03 35.34
N TRP A 231 21.84 22.39 34.91
CA TRP A 231 22.26 23.77 34.76
C TRP A 231 21.34 24.56 33.80
N HIS A 232 20.95 23.96 32.69
CA HIS A 232 20.02 24.58 31.75
C HIS A 232 18.65 24.82 32.41
N LEU A 233 18.14 23.87 33.18
CA LEU A 233 16.88 24.01 33.94
C LEU A 233 16.95 25.13 34.96
N GLU A 234 18.04 25.19 35.75
CA GLU A 234 18.26 26.23 36.75
C GLU A 234 18.32 27.63 36.12
N ASN A 235 18.79 27.73 34.88
CA ASN A 235 18.86 28.97 34.13
C ASN A 235 17.60 29.21 33.24
N ASN A 236 16.50 28.55 33.52
CA ASN A 236 15.21 28.72 32.85
C ASN A 236 15.25 28.46 31.31
N ALA A 237 16.14 27.63 30.81
CA ALA A 237 16.19 27.29 29.42
C ALA A 237 14.85 26.71 28.92
N LYS A 238 14.47 27.06 27.72
CA LYS A 238 13.45 26.34 26.94
C LYS A 238 14.13 25.29 26.10
N PHE A 239 13.51 24.11 26.03
CA PHE A 239 14.11 22.97 25.37
C PHE A 239 13.40 22.67 24.05
N GLU A 240 14.16 22.15 23.10
CA GLU A 240 13.66 21.50 21.89
C GLU A 240 14.01 20.01 21.88
N ASN A 241 13.26 19.24 21.13
CA ASN A 241 13.57 17.83 20.89
C ASN A 241 14.39 17.72 19.62
N VAL A 242 15.61 17.19 19.72
CA VAL A 242 16.46 16.86 18.59
C VAL A 242 16.63 15.33 18.56
N GLY A 243 15.76 14.66 17.84
CA GLY A 243 15.53 13.23 17.98
C GLY A 243 15.11 12.90 19.41
N GLN A 244 15.83 12.03 20.08
CA GLN A 244 15.59 11.65 21.48
C GLN A 244 16.25 12.60 22.51
N TRP A 245 17.04 13.57 22.06
CA TRP A 245 17.74 14.47 22.95
C TRP A 245 16.91 15.69 23.30
N LYS A 246 16.89 16.05 24.59
CA LYS A 246 16.49 17.37 25.07
C LYS A 246 17.67 18.31 24.96
N ARG A 247 17.57 19.32 24.10
CA ARG A 247 18.59 20.34 23.89
C ARG A 247 18.07 21.70 24.33
N ALA A 248 18.89 22.44 25.07
CA ALA A 248 18.55 23.83 25.38
C ALA A 248 18.45 24.64 24.09
N TRP A 249 17.35 25.35 23.92
CA TRP A 249 17.03 26.09 22.69
C TRP A 249 17.31 27.59 22.86
N TYR A 250 16.71 28.19 23.90
CA TYR A 250 16.94 29.59 24.26
C TYR A 250 16.63 29.81 25.75
N TYR A 251 17.08 30.99 26.27
CA TYR A 251 16.95 31.34 27.69
C TYR A 251 16.15 32.64 27.82
N PRO A 252 14.83 32.59 27.95
CA PRO A 252 14.04 33.80 28.10
C PRO A 252 14.34 34.54 29.41
N LYS A 253 14.43 35.84 29.36
CA LYS A 253 14.50 36.76 30.53
C LYS A 253 13.17 37.42 30.68
N ASN A 254 12.66 37.46 31.96
CA ASN A 254 11.32 38.02 32.23
C ASN A 254 10.25 37.36 31.34
N ASN A 255 9.45 38.17 30.67
CA ASN A 255 8.37 37.74 29.78
C ASN A 255 8.75 37.79 28.28
N GLU A 256 10.02 37.63 27.95
CA GLU A 256 10.46 37.61 26.54
C GLU A 256 9.78 36.52 25.75
N THR A 257 9.33 36.85 24.56
CA THR A 257 8.97 35.87 23.55
C THR A 257 10.22 35.13 23.01
N MET A 258 10.05 34.03 22.35
CA MET A 258 11.16 33.29 21.69
C MET A 258 11.97 34.21 20.77
N HIS A 259 11.31 35.04 19.96
CA HIS A 259 12.02 35.91 19.01
C HIS A 259 12.85 36.99 19.71
N GLU A 260 12.35 37.58 20.78
CA GLU A 260 13.07 38.58 21.57
C GLU A 260 14.29 37.97 22.26
N ALA A 261 14.12 36.79 22.89
CA ALA A 261 15.22 36.04 23.49
C ALA A 261 16.32 35.68 22.47
N VAL A 262 15.94 35.12 21.32
CA VAL A 262 16.87 34.76 20.26
C VAL A 262 17.61 35.97 19.68
N GLN A 263 16.91 37.10 19.47
CA GLN A 263 17.56 38.33 19.02
C GLN A 263 18.57 38.84 20.04
N ARG A 264 18.23 38.87 21.32
CA ARG A 264 19.13 39.25 22.39
C ARG A 264 20.36 38.36 22.48
N GLU A 265 20.17 37.04 22.43
CA GLU A 265 21.26 36.06 22.49
C GLU A 265 22.20 36.15 21.28
N SER A 266 21.62 36.31 20.08
CA SER A 266 22.39 36.52 18.86
C SER A 266 23.23 37.80 18.89
N LEU A 267 22.69 38.88 19.41
CA LEU A 267 23.45 40.13 19.61
C LEU A 267 24.52 39.98 20.67
N ALA A 268 24.25 39.29 21.77
CA ALA A 268 25.25 39.01 22.82
C ALA A 268 26.42 38.21 22.26
N ALA A 269 26.16 37.13 21.51
CA ALA A 269 27.19 36.30 20.87
C ALA A 269 28.07 37.08 19.89
N ARG A 270 27.55 38.15 19.25
CA ARG A 270 28.31 39.01 18.33
C ARG A 270 29.15 40.07 19.05
N LYS A 271 28.74 40.48 20.24
CA LYS A 271 29.40 41.54 21.01
C LYS A 271 30.30 41.03 22.11
N SER A 272 30.16 39.77 22.45
CA SER A 272 30.84 39.13 23.57
C SER A 272 31.07 37.65 23.28
N VAL A 273 31.45 36.87 24.28
CA VAL A 273 31.68 35.43 24.16
C VAL A 273 30.35 34.68 24.36
N GLY A 274 30.06 33.72 23.47
CA GLY A 274 28.99 32.77 23.63
C GLY A 274 29.46 31.38 23.99
N ILE A 275 28.69 30.67 24.81
CA ILE A 275 28.95 29.27 25.19
C ILE A 275 27.79 28.43 24.66
N LEU A 276 28.11 27.31 24.04
CA LEU A 276 27.12 26.36 23.49
C LEU A 276 27.37 24.98 24.09
N ASP A 277 26.28 24.35 24.60
CA ASP A 277 26.30 22.93 24.93
C ASP A 277 26.19 22.10 23.65
N ALA A 278 27.31 21.57 23.19
CA ALA A 278 27.43 20.73 22.02
C ALA A 278 27.34 19.23 22.34
N SER A 279 26.89 18.84 23.52
CA SER A 279 26.87 17.44 23.97
C SER A 279 26.00 16.54 23.10
N THR A 280 24.99 17.10 22.39
CA THR A 280 24.12 16.33 21.48
C THR A 280 24.74 16.09 20.11
N LEU A 281 25.83 16.75 19.78
CA LEU A 281 26.50 16.64 18.48
C LEU A 281 27.50 15.48 18.48
N GLY A 282 27.79 14.93 17.31
CA GLY A 282 28.83 13.92 17.12
C GLY A 282 30.22 14.50 17.43
N LYS A 283 31.11 13.72 18.06
CA LYS A 283 32.50 14.04 18.30
C LYS A 283 33.34 13.19 17.39
N ILE A 284 34.24 13.83 16.65
CA ILE A 284 35.24 13.18 15.78
C ILE A 284 36.61 13.57 16.29
N ASP A 285 37.39 12.59 16.68
CA ASP A 285 38.79 12.76 17.04
C ASP A 285 39.67 12.43 15.82
N ILE A 286 40.49 13.39 15.42
CA ILE A 286 41.44 13.21 14.31
C ILE A 286 42.82 13.14 14.94
N GLN A 287 43.42 11.95 14.87
CA GLN A 287 44.75 11.67 15.36
C GLN A 287 45.82 11.84 14.27
#